data_f380d836899a9c5c7986494845a94d90
#
_entry.id   f380d836899a9c5c7986494845a94d90
#
_cell.length_a   1.000
_cell.length_b   1.000
_cell.length_c   1.000
_cell.angle_alpha   90.00
_cell.angle_beta   90.00
_cell.angle_gamma   90.00
#
_symmetry.space_group_name_H-M   'P 1'
#
loop_
_entity.id
_entity.type
_entity.pdbx_description
1 polymer ?
#
loop_
_entity_poly.entity_id
_entity_poly.type
_entity_poly.pdbx_seq_one_letter_code
_entity_poly.pdbx_strand_id
1 'polypeptide(L)'
;MEEAMVIRKDGTGKRFGVLAVLMAAVFLVFMGTHTVYGAGGLDLNTDYPGISVKPGDNLNIPITLENHTGASLDADLEVSAMPEGWEGYLQGGSYQVSRIHVKNGGDGSQVTLHVTVPKELTEGTYTVEVKASAGEGLTASLPISFMVNEMNAGKGSFTSEYPQQEGTTGTNFSFSTTLINNGLKTQSYSLSSNAPSGWGVSFTPTGETAKVAALEVESGASKGMTVSVTPPEGVAAGEYDISCSAVSAEETLDTSLKVVIT
;
A
#
# COMPACT_ATOMS: atom_id res chain seq x y z
N MET A 1 -65.48 2.45 36.73
CA MET A 1 -65.23 2.28 35.28
C MET A 1 -63.77 2.70 35.07
N GLU A 2 -62.96 1.66 35.00
CA GLU A 2 -61.48 1.78 34.91
C GLU A 2 -61.08 1.42 33.48
N GLU A 3 -60.55 2.39 32.73
CA GLU A 3 -60.02 2.14 31.40
C GLU A 3 -58.56 1.68 31.50
N ALA A 4 -58.31 0.45 31.04
CA ALA A 4 -56.99 -0.11 30.96
C ALA A 4 -56.23 0.37 29.73
N MET A 5 -55.16 1.07 29.95
CA MET A 5 -54.20 1.57 28.93
C MET A 5 -53.28 0.39 28.48
N VAL A 6 -53.43 -0.08 27.24
CA VAL A 6 -52.58 -1.09 26.66
C VAL A 6 -51.31 -0.42 26.08
N ILE A 7 -50.18 -0.65 26.69
CA ILE A 7 -48.87 -0.25 26.18
C ILE A 7 -48.37 -1.30 25.18
N ARG A 8 -48.31 -0.96 23.90
CA ARG A 8 -47.63 -1.73 22.85
C ARG A 8 -46.12 -1.57 23.01
N LYS A 9 -45.44 -2.68 23.22
CA LYS A 9 -43.99 -2.78 23.34
C LYS A 9 -43.40 -3.04 21.94
N ASP A 10 -42.87 -2.02 21.30
CA ASP A 10 -42.16 -2.15 20.04
C ASP A 10 -40.77 -2.72 20.23
N GLY A 11 -40.49 -3.83 19.52
CA GLY A 11 -39.31 -4.68 19.67
C GLY A 11 -38.09 -4.26 18.86
N THR A 12 -37.71 -2.98 18.83
CA THR A 12 -36.55 -2.50 18.06
C THR A 12 -35.28 -2.18 18.88
N GLY A 13 -35.32 -2.37 20.21
CA GLY A 13 -34.22 -1.98 21.11
C GLY A 13 -33.05 -2.97 21.26
N LYS A 14 -33.13 -4.20 20.71
CA LYS A 14 -32.12 -5.24 21.01
C LYS A 14 -31.01 -5.42 19.95
N ARG A 15 -31.09 -4.76 18.80
CA ARG A 15 -30.05 -4.91 17.76
C ARG A 15 -28.96 -3.84 17.81
N PHE A 16 -29.20 -2.70 18.47
CA PHE A 16 -28.19 -1.66 18.65
C PHE A 16 -27.21 -1.93 19.81
N GLY A 17 -27.61 -2.69 20.79
CA GLY A 17 -26.78 -2.99 21.97
C GLY A 17 -25.62 -3.95 21.69
N VAL A 18 -25.78 -4.89 20.75
CA VAL A 18 -24.76 -5.91 20.44
C VAL A 18 -23.64 -5.34 19.55
N LEU A 19 -23.95 -4.41 18.65
CA LEU A 19 -22.95 -3.76 17.81
C LEU A 19 -22.07 -2.77 18.59
N ALA A 20 -22.64 -2.07 19.57
CA ALA A 20 -21.91 -1.16 20.45
C ALA A 20 -20.98 -1.89 21.42
N VAL A 21 -21.34 -3.08 21.87
CA VAL A 21 -20.49 -3.90 22.75
C VAL A 21 -19.34 -4.55 22.01
N LEU A 22 -19.51 -4.93 20.73
CA LEU A 22 -18.43 -5.45 19.87
C LEU A 22 -17.42 -4.35 19.48
N MET A 23 -17.87 -3.12 19.24
CA MET A 23 -16.94 -2.01 18.99
C MET A 23 -16.19 -1.56 20.26
N ALA A 24 -16.81 -1.63 21.44
CA ALA A 24 -16.14 -1.36 22.71
C ALA A 24 -15.12 -2.44 23.10
N ALA A 25 -15.34 -3.70 22.72
CA ALA A 25 -14.41 -4.80 23.01
C ALA A 25 -13.14 -4.73 22.14
N VAL A 26 -13.22 -4.22 20.90
CA VAL A 26 -12.04 -4.00 20.05
C VAL A 26 -11.22 -2.77 20.52
N PHE A 27 -11.87 -1.78 21.17
CA PHE A 27 -11.17 -0.60 21.69
C PHE A 27 -10.50 -0.83 23.06
N LEU A 28 -10.88 -1.88 23.81
CA LEU A 28 -10.33 -2.18 25.13
C LEU A 28 -9.05 -3.04 25.11
N VAL A 29 -8.69 -3.63 23.96
CA VAL A 29 -7.44 -4.39 23.81
C VAL A 29 -6.23 -3.45 23.55
N PHE A 30 -6.48 -2.16 23.23
CA PHE A 30 -5.41 -1.18 22.94
C PHE A 30 -5.01 -0.29 24.12
N MET A 31 -5.58 -0.50 25.33
CA MET A 31 -5.15 0.25 26.51
C MET A 31 -4.19 -0.60 27.36
N GLY A 32 -2.90 -0.36 27.14
CA GLY A 32 -1.93 -0.51 28.21
C GLY A 32 -1.02 -1.73 28.17
N THR A 33 0.02 -1.66 27.38
CA THR A 33 1.32 -2.10 27.88
C THR A 33 2.21 -0.88 27.99
N HIS A 34 2.09 -0.18 29.11
CA HIS A 34 3.16 0.72 29.52
C HIS A 34 4.37 -0.17 29.80
N THR A 35 5.39 -0.08 28.95
CA THR A 35 6.69 -0.65 29.24
C THR A 35 7.20 -0.02 30.55
N VAL A 36 7.21 -0.80 31.61
CA VAL A 36 7.91 -0.43 32.84
C VAL A 36 9.39 -0.48 32.52
N TYR A 37 10.02 0.68 32.35
CA TYR A 37 11.46 0.78 32.29
C TYR A 37 12.02 0.34 33.65
N GLY A 38 12.50 -0.89 33.73
CA GLY A 38 13.25 -1.39 34.89
C GLY A 38 14.61 -0.71 34.93
N ALA A 39 14.95 -0.08 36.04
CA ALA A 39 16.29 0.44 36.29
C ALA A 39 17.30 -0.70 36.21
N GLY A 40 18.18 -0.69 35.18
CA GLY A 40 19.22 -1.69 34.95
C GLY A 40 18.72 -2.91 34.14
N GLY A 41 18.68 -2.79 32.82
CA GLY A 41 18.17 -3.85 31.97
C GLY A 41 18.61 -3.73 30.51
N LEU A 42 17.87 -4.39 29.64
CA LEU A 42 17.97 -4.23 28.20
C LEU A 42 17.02 -3.11 27.75
N ASP A 43 17.40 -2.33 26.76
CA ASP A 43 16.58 -1.35 26.08
C ASP A 43 16.68 -1.52 24.55
N LEU A 44 15.53 -1.59 23.87
CA LEU A 44 15.42 -1.62 22.42
C LEU A 44 14.86 -0.28 21.95
N ASN A 45 15.55 0.38 21.04
CA ASN A 45 15.12 1.66 20.50
C ASN A 45 15.35 1.76 18.99
N THR A 46 14.65 2.71 18.36
CA THR A 46 14.80 3.11 16.96
C THR A 46 14.47 4.59 16.82
N ASP A 47 15.14 5.27 15.89
CA ASP A 47 14.80 6.65 15.50
C ASP A 47 13.46 6.74 14.75
N TYR A 48 12.92 5.61 14.29
CA TYR A 48 11.73 5.55 13.43
C TYR A 48 10.62 4.66 14.02
N PRO A 49 10.00 5.04 15.16
CA PRO A 49 8.94 4.24 15.78
C PRO A 49 7.60 4.29 15.05
N GLY A 50 7.43 5.22 14.09
CA GLY A 50 6.24 5.37 13.26
C GLY A 50 6.60 5.75 11.83
N ILE A 51 6.15 4.94 10.86
CA ILE A 51 6.53 5.04 9.45
C ILE A 51 5.26 4.99 8.57
N SER A 52 5.15 5.89 7.59
CA SER A 52 4.12 5.78 6.55
C SER A 52 4.62 4.88 5.43
N VAL A 53 3.81 3.91 5.03
CA VAL A 53 4.17 2.90 4.05
C VAL A 53 3.16 2.77 2.93
N LYS A 54 3.62 2.21 1.81
CA LYS A 54 2.82 1.87 0.63
C LYS A 54 2.82 0.35 0.41
N PRO A 55 1.81 -0.19 -0.31
CA PRO A 55 1.83 -1.57 -0.75
C PRO A 55 3.12 -1.92 -1.49
N GLY A 56 3.73 -3.06 -1.14
CA GLY A 56 4.96 -3.57 -1.75
C GLY A 56 6.25 -2.91 -1.31
N ASP A 57 6.23 -1.99 -0.34
CA ASP A 57 7.46 -1.38 0.21
C ASP A 57 8.36 -2.43 0.86
N ASN A 58 9.67 -2.24 0.69
CA ASN A 58 10.72 -2.97 1.41
C ASN A 58 11.49 -1.97 2.27
N LEU A 59 11.47 -2.17 3.57
CA LEU A 59 11.99 -1.24 4.55
C LEU A 59 13.16 -1.84 5.32
N ASN A 60 14.12 -0.98 5.66
CA ASN A 60 15.27 -1.31 6.47
C ASN A 60 15.32 -0.35 7.66
N ILE A 61 14.96 -0.84 8.84
CA ILE A 61 14.78 -0.02 10.02
C ILE A 61 15.92 -0.31 11.00
N PRO A 62 16.78 0.66 11.29
CA PRO A 62 17.84 0.48 12.26
C PRO A 62 17.25 0.37 13.68
N ILE A 63 17.73 -0.62 14.43
CA ILE A 63 17.36 -0.86 15.82
C ILE A 63 18.64 -0.93 16.63
N THR A 64 18.66 -0.30 17.78
CA THR A 64 19.74 -0.36 18.73
C THR A 64 19.30 -1.10 19.99
N LEU A 65 20.07 -2.10 20.40
CA LEU A 65 19.90 -2.79 21.68
C LEU A 65 20.98 -2.30 22.65
N GLU A 66 20.55 -1.66 23.71
CA GLU A 66 21.40 -1.18 24.80
C GLU A 66 21.35 -2.12 26.00
N ASN A 67 22.46 -2.23 26.70
CA ASN A 67 22.63 -3.08 27.88
C ASN A 67 23.12 -2.26 29.07
N HIS A 68 22.31 -2.18 30.10
CA HIS A 68 22.58 -1.43 31.32
C HIS A 68 22.70 -2.36 32.57
N THR A 69 22.98 -3.66 32.36
CA THR A 69 23.01 -4.67 33.46
C THR A 69 24.27 -4.68 34.28
N GLY A 70 25.31 -3.96 33.87
CA GLY A 70 26.59 -3.96 34.54
C GLY A 70 27.64 -4.95 33.98
N ALA A 71 27.21 -5.91 33.12
CA ALA A 71 28.09 -6.87 32.47
C ALA A 71 27.68 -7.08 31.01
N SER A 72 28.60 -7.44 30.12
CA SER A 72 28.29 -7.85 28.76
C SER A 72 27.49 -9.15 28.75
N LEU A 73 26.58 -9.32 27.79
CA LEU A 73 25.72 -10.49 27.67
C LEU A 73 25.40 -10.82 26.22
N ASP A 74 24.88 -12.01 25.99
CA ASP A 74 24.28 -12.41 24.72
C ASP A 74 22.76 -12.30 24.85
N ALA A 75 22.13 -11.62 23.90
CA ALA A 75 20.68 -11.46 23.84
C ALA A 75 20.10 -12.18 22.62
N ASP A 76 19.04 -12.94 22.83
CA ASP A 76 18.22 -13.48 21.77
C ASP A 76 17.31 -12.38 21.23
N LEU A 77 17.17 -12.32 19.90
CA LEU A 77 16.37 -11.35 19.18
C LEU A 77 15.32 -12.09 18.33
N GLU A 78 14.11 -11.60 18.37
CA GLU A 78 13.01 -12.12 17.53
C GLU A 78 12.07 -11.01 17.07
N VAL A 79 11.43 -11.20 15.93
CA VAL A 79 10.23 -10.46 15.56
C VAL A 79 9.07 -11.18 16.22
N SER A 80 8.60 -10.66 17.36
CA SER A 80 7.63 -11.32 18.22
C SER A 80 6.19 -11.18 17.77
N ALA A 81 5.90 -10.11 16.99
CA ALA A 81 4.61 -9.91 16.34
C ALA A 81 4.80 -9.32 14.93
N MET A 82 4.06 -9.88 13.97
CA MET A 82 4.03 -9.44 12.58
C MET A 82 2.59 -9.49 12.09
N PRO A 83 2.07 -8.44 11.41
CA PRO A 83 0.75 -8.48 10.82
C PRO A 83 0.62 -9.57 9.74
N GLU A 84 -0.59 -10.05 9.50
CA GLU A 84 -0.84 -11.06 8.49
C GLU A 84 -0.39 -10.60 7.09
N GLY A 85 0.31 -11.47 6.36
CA GLY A 85 0.84 -11.21 5.02
C GLY A 85 2.12 -10.36 4.97
N TRP A 86 2.56 -9.80 6.11
CA TRP A 86 3.84 -9.11 6.20
C TRP A 86 4.98 -10.10 6.43
N GLU A 87 6.16 -9.79 5.94
CA GLU A 87 7.36 -10.58 6.18
C GLU A 87 8.47 -9.72 6.76
N GLY A 88 9.32 -10.31 7.59
CA GLY A 88 10.46 -9.57 8.14
C GLY A 88 11.45 -10.45 8.88
N TYR A 89 12.67 -9.94 9.01
CA TYR A 89 13.76 -10.58 9.73
C TYR A 89 14.74 -9.53 10.26
N LEU A 90 15.58 -9.95 11.20
CA LEU A 90 16.63 -9.13 11.78
C LEU A 90 17.97 -9.45 11.15
N GLN A 91 18.75 -8.42 10.81
CA GLN A 91 20.08 -8.53 10.21
C GLN A 91 21.13 -7.79 11.06
N GLY A 92 22.24 -8.45 11.35
CA GLY A 92 23.43 -7.89 11.97
C GLY A 92 24.60 -7.97 10.99
N GLY A 93 25.10 -6.82 10.53
CA GLY A 93 26.10 -6.77 9.46
C GLY A 93 25.54 -7.38 8.16
N SER A 94 26.13 -8.49 7.70
CA SER A 94 25.70 -9.20 6.48
C SER A 94 24.92 -10.49 6.78
N TYR A 95 24.56 -10.75 8.02
CA TYR A 95 23.95 -12.02 8.45
C TYR A 95 22.57 -11.80 9.02
N GLN A 96 21.63 -12.69 8.70
CA GLN A 96 20.40 -12.81 9.47
C GLN A 96 20.76 -13.32 10.86
N VAL A 97 20.29 -12.64 11.91
CA VAL A 97 20.65 -12.92 13.29
C VAL A 97 19.43 -13.21 14.15
N SER A 98 19.57 -14.16 15.07
CA SER A 98 18.63 -14.42 16.16
C SER A 98 19.26 -14.23 17.53
N ARG A 99 20.56 -13.93 17.59
CA ARG A 99 21.31 -13.66 18.82
C ARG A 99 22.48 -12.71 18.53
N ILE A 100 22.72 -11.77 19.43
CA ILE A 100 23.83 -10.82 19.34
C ILE A 100 24.52 -10.67 20.69
N HIS A 101 25.81 -10.36 20.65
CA HIS A 101 26.57 -9.97 21.85
C HIS A 101 26.42 -8.48 22.11
N VAL A 102 25.99 -8.11 23.32
CA VAL A 102 25.76 -6.72 23.73
C VAL A 102 26.66 -6.35 24.87
N LYS A 103 27.57 -5.40 24.63
CA LYS A 103 28.46 -4.87 25.65
C LYS A 103 27.69 -4.07 26.68
N ASN A 104 28.15 -4.06 27.92
CA ASN A 104 27.54 -3.21 28.93
C ASN A 104 27.90 -1.74 28.70
N GLY A 105 26.89 -0.89 28.64
CA GLY A 105 27.04 0.55 28.34
C GLY A 105 27.50 0.84 26.91
N GLY A 106 27.81 2.11 26.62
CA GLY A 106 28.21 2.58 25.29
C GLY A 106 27.05 2.75 24.34
N ASP A 107 27.35 2.76 23.02
CA ASP A 107 26.39 3.10 21.96
C ASP A 107 25.43 1.94 21.59
N GLY A 108 25.43 0.86 22.39
CA GLY A 108 24.60 -0.33 22.10
C GLY A 108 25.11 -1.19 20.94
N SER A 109 24.34 -2.21 20.60
CA SER A 109 24.57 -3.07 19.45
C SER A 109 23.47 -2.82 18.41
N GLN A 110 23.86 -2.58 17.15
CA GLN A 110 22.93 -2.26 16.08
C GLN A 110 22.55 -3.49 15.26
N VAL A 111 21.28 -3.60 14.96
CA VAL A 111 20.71 -4.54 14.00
C VAL A 111 19.72 -3.80 13.09
N THR A 112 19.43 -4.37 11.94
CA THR A 112 18.45 -3.83 11.01
C THR A 112 17.24 -4.76 10.96
N LEU A 113 16.05 -4.23 11.19
CA LEU A 113 14.80 -4.92 10.90
C LEU A 113 14.47 -4.70 9.43
N HIS A 114 14.44 -5.79 8.66
CA HIS A 114 13.92 -5.80 7.31
C HIS A 114 12.43 -6.11 7.38
N VAL A 115 11.61 -5.33 6.66
CA VAL A 115 10.17 -5.52 6.58
C VAL A 115 9.75 -5.45 5.12
N THR A 116 9.02 -6.46 4.66
CA THR A 116 8.34 -6.47 3.36
C THR A 116 6.85 -6.27 3.58
N VAL A 117 6.34 -5.19 3.01
CA VAL A 117 4.93 -4.82 3.08
C VAL A 117 4.15 -5.57 1.98
N PRO A 118 2.97 -6.16 2.25
CA PRO A 118 2.15 -6.81 1.23
C PRO A 118 1.77 -5.86 0.09
N LYS A 119 1.52 -6.43 -1.08
CA LYS A 119 1.07 -5.67 -2.26
C LYS A 119 -0.36 -5.18 -2.16
N GLU A 120 -1.19 -5.79 -1.32
CA GLU A 120 -2.56 -5.39 -1.06
C GLU A 120 -2.73 -5.09 0.42
N LEU A 121 -3.23 -3.91 0.74
CA LEU A 121 -3.44 -3.44 2.09
C LEU A 121 -4.80 -2.74 2.22
N THR A 122 -5.28 -2.66 3.45
CA THR A 122 -6.36 -1.75 3.83
C THR A 122 -5.78 -0.58 4.61
N GLU A 123 -6.47 0.57 4.58
CA GLU A 123 -6.10 1.69 5.44
C GLU A 123 -6.09 1.28 6.91
N GLY A 124 -5.09 1.77 7.63
CA GLY A 124 -4.96 1.46 9.04
C GLY A 124 -3.54 1.61 9.57
N THR A 125 -3.40 1.27 10.83
CA THR A 125 -2.11 1.20 11.52
C THR A 125 -1.78 -0.26 11.82
N TYR A 126 -0.63 -0.69 11.35
CA TYR A 126 -0.09 -2.04 11.55
C TYR A 126 1.09 -1.95 12.51
N THR A 127 1.26 -2.93 13.37
CA THR A 127 2.37 -2.92 14.35
C THR A 127 3.21 -4.17 14.19
N VAL A 128 4.51 -3.97 14.03
CA VAL A 128 5.54 -5.02 14.13
C VAL A 128 6.22 -4.87 15.48
N GLU A 129 6.40 -5.95 16.21
CA GLU A 129 7.07 -5.93 17.50
C GLU A 129 8.38 -6.72 17.43
N VAL A 130 9.47 -6.10 17.85
CA VAL A 130 10.77 -6.74 18.03
C VAL A 130 11.01 -6.93 19.52
N LYS A 131 11.48 -8.13 19.89
CA LYS A 131 11.77 -8.48 21.27
C LYS A 131 13.21 -8.93 21.41
N ALA A 132 13.85 -8.45 22.46
CA ALA A 132 15.13 -8.94 22.94
C ALA A 132 14.93 -9.67 24.27
N SER A 133 15.65 -10.78 24.49
CA SER A 133 15.65 -11.51 25.75
C SER A 133 17.04 -12.03 26.08
N ALA A 134 17.39 -12.00 27.36
CA ALA A 134 18.64 -12.57 27.89
C ALA A 134 18.37 -13.36 29.16
N GLY A 135 19.35 -14.10 29.65
CA GLY A 135 19.19 -14.89 30.87
C GLY A 135 18.60 -14.08 32.03
N GLU A 136 18.07 -14.78 33.03
CA GLU A 136 17.50 -14.18 34.26
C GLU A 136 16.23 -13.31 34.04
N GLY A 137 15.48 -13.51 32.94
CA GLY A 137 14.23 -12.80 32.67
C GLY A 137 14.38 -11.36 32.19
N LEU A 138 15.58 -10.96 31.75
CA LEU A 138 15.80 -9.69 31.09
C LEU A 138 15.12 -9.68 29.73
N THR A 139 14.22 -8.72 29.50
CA THR A 139 13.50 -8.58 28.24
C THR A 139 13.33 -7.11 27.89
N ALA A 140 13.35 -6.81 26.59
CA ALA A 140 12.95 -5.52 26.02
C ALA A 140 12.06 -5.75 24.82
N SER A 141 11.07 -4.88 24.59
CA SER A 141 10.16 -4.93 23.45
C SER A 141 10.08 -3.57 22.78
N LEU A 142 10.09 -3.58 21.45
CA LEU A 142 9.99 -2.38 20.62
C LEU A 142 8.85 -2.54 19.62
N PRO A 143 7.71 -1.91 19.85
CA PRO A 143 6.65 -1.80 18.84
C PRO A 143 7.01 -0.70 17.82
N ILE A 144 6.88 -1.03 16.54
CA ILE A 144 7.05 -0.10 15.41
C ILE A 144 5.74 -0.04 14.65
N SER A 145 5.19 1.16 14.50
CA SER A 145 3.91 1.41 13.87
C SER A 145 4.07 1.79 12.39
N PHE A 146 3.31 1.13 11.53
CA PHE A 146 3.27 1.39 10.09
C PHE A 146 1.90 1.93 9.72
N MET A 147 1.86 3.16 9.22
CA MET A 147 0.62 3.81 8.78
C MET A 147 0.42 3.63 7.28
N VAL A 148 -0.73 3.07 6.93
CA VAL A 148 -1.22 2.92 5.55
C VAL A 148 -2.42 3.84 5.36
N ASN A 149 -2.34 4.76 4.40
CA ASN A 149 -3.47 5.60 4.01
C ASN A 149 -3.44 5.89 2.51
N GLU A 150 -4.61 6.15 1.91
CA GLU A 150 -4.76 6.43 0.47
C GLU A 150 -4.03 7.71 0.04
N MET A 151 -3.92 8.72 0.89
CA MET A 151 -3.19 9.95 0.57
C MET A 151 -1.70 9.70 0.33
N ASN A 152 -1.11 8.73 1.03
CA ASN A 152 0.30 8.35 0.84
C ASN A 152 0.48 7.44 -0.40
N ALA A 153 -0.52 6.65 -0.75
CA ALA A 153 -0.52 5.85 -1.96
C ALA A 153 -0.53 6.73 -3.23
N GLY A 154 -1.25 7.84 -3.20
CA GLY A 154 -1.39 8.77 -4.31
C GLY A 154 -2.45 8.36 -5.32
N LYS A 155 -2.68 9.21 -6.32
CA LYS A 155 -3.57 8.89 -7.44
C LYS A 155 -2.82 8.12 -8.50
N GLY A 156 -3.52 7.23 -9.20
CA GLY A 156 -3.03 6.59 -10.40
C GLY A 156 -2.75 7.60 -11.52
N SER A 157 -2.16 7.14 -12.60
CA SER A 157 -1.94 7.97 -13.78
C SER A 157 -2.08 7.17 -15.07
N PHE A 158 -2.59 7.83 -16.12
CA PHE A 158 -2.62 7.31 -17.47
C PHE A 158 -1.92 8.31 -18.38
N THR A 159 -0.76 7.96 -18.92
CA THR A 159 0.12 8.89 -19.61
C THR A 159 0.66 8.31 -20.91
N SER A 160 1.02 9.19 -21.87
CA SER A 160 1.77 8.83 -23.07
C SER A 160 3.09 9.58 -23.10
N GLU A 161 4.18 8.88 -23.44
CA GLU A 161 5.50 9.49 -23.60
C GLU A 161 5.53 10.44 -24.80
N TYR A 162 4.86 10.06 -25.90
CA TYR A 162 4.75 10.85 -27.13
C TYR A 162 3.27 11.08 -27.45
N PRO A 163 2.63 12.08 -26.84
CA PRO A 163 1.18 12.27 -26.98
C PRO A 163 0.75 12.87 -28.31
N GLN A 164 1.67 13.31 -29.17
CA GLN A 164 1.37 13.86 -30.49
C GLN A 164 2.14 13.10 -31.57
N GLN A 165 1.46 12.76 -32.64
CA GLN A 165 2.02 12.15 -33.86
C GLN A 165 1.47 12.82 -35.10
N GLU A 166 2.29 12.88 -36.17
CA GLU A 166 1.95 13.45 -37.45
C GLU A 166 2.06 12.40 -38.56
N GLY A 167 1.18 12.48 -39.53
CA GLY A 167 1.18 11.56 -40.69
C GLY A 167 0.21 12.03 -41.78
N THR A 168 0.32 11.38 -42.95
CA THR A 168 -0.57 11.63 -44.09
C THR A 168 -1.88 10.89 -43.96
N THR A 169 -2.87 11.25 -44.76
CA THR A 169 -4.13 10.53 -44.90
C THR A 169 -3.92 9.04 -45.13
N GLY A 170 -4.62 8.18 -44.34
CA GLY A 170 -4.49 6.72 -44.38
C GLY A 170 -3.40 6.14 -43.46
N THR A 171 -2.64 6.98 -42.74
CA THR A 171 -1.67 6.52 -41.73
C THR A 171 -2.40 6.00 -40.46
N ASN A 172 -1.96 4.86 -39.95
CA ASN A 172 -2.34 4.38 -38.64
C ASN A 172 -1.33 4.86 -37.60
N PHE A 173 -1.82 5.39 -36.48
CA PHE A 173 -1.01 5.92 -35.40
C PHE A 173 -0.96 4.95 -34.22
N SER A 174 0.20 4.86 -33.57
CA SER A 174 0.43 3.98 -32.42
C SER A 174 1.09 4.74 -31.29
N PHE A 175 0.39 4.92 -30.20
CA PHE A 175 0.88 5.65 -29.02
C PHE A 175 1.23 4.65 -27.91
N SER A 176 2.47 4.76 -27.42
CA SER A 176 2.88 4.06 -26.20
C SER A 176 2.35 4.79 -24.99
N THR A 177 1.57 4.09 -24.18
CA THR A 177 0.96 4.65 -22.97
C THR A 177 1.27 3.77 -21.76
N THR A 178 1.24 4.38 -20.58
CA THR A 178 1.44 3.68 -19.31
C THR A 178 0.30 4.02 -18.37
N LEU A 179 -0.32 2.99 -17.82
CA LEU A 179 -1.33 3.07 -16.76
C LEU A 179 -0.69 2.63 -15.44
N ILE A 180 -0.77 3.48 -14.41
CA ILE A 180 -0.23 3.23 -13.08
C ILE A 180 -1.36 3.24 -12.07
N ASN A 181 -1.46 2.17 -11.28
CA ASN A 181 -2.32 2.08 -10.12
C ASN A 181 -1.51 2.36 -8.85
N ASN A 182 -1.67 3.54 -8.26
CA ASN A 182 -1.05 3.90 -6.98
C ASN A 182 -1.98 3.61 -5.77
N GLY A 183 -3.18 3.04 -6.02
CA GLY A 183 -4.12 2.68 -4.95
C GLY A 183 -3.63 1.53 -4.07
N LEU A 184 -4.37 1.25 -3.00
CA LEU A 184 -4.02 0.21 -2.02
C LEU A 184 -4.43 -1.21 -2.46
N LYS A 185 -5.19 -1.35 -3.56
CA LYS A 185 -5.73 -2.62 -4.06
C LYS A 185 -5.55 -2.73 -5.57
N THR A 186 -5.57 -3.96 -6.05
CA THR A 186 -5.69 -4.27 -7.47
C THR A 186 -6.96 -3.64 -8.05
N GLN A 187 -6.84 -2.91 -9.17
CA GLN A 187 -7.93 -2.24 -9.86
C GLN A 187 -8.13 -2.83 -11.26
N SER A 188 -9.40 -3.00 -11.63
CA SER A 188 -9.79 -3.31 -13.01
C SER A 188 -10.24 -2.03 -13.69
N TYR A 189 -9.50 -1.58 -14.69
CA TYR A 189 -9.79 -0.37 -15.45
C TYR A 189 -10.50 -0.72 -16.76
N SER A 190 -11.69 -0.19 -16.95
CA SER A 190 -12.39 -0.18 -18.24
C SER A 190 -11.78 0.90 -19.14
N LEU A 191 -11.37 0.52 -20.34
CA LEU A 191 -10.69 1.40 -21.30
C LEU A 191 -11.68 1.91 -22.34
N SER A 192 -11.66 3.21 -22.58
CA SER A 192 -12.52 3.86 -23.57
C SER A 192 -11.82 5.03 -24.24
N SER A 193 -12.35 5.51 -25.35
CA SER A 193 -11.87 6.70 -26.03
C SER A 193 -13.03 7.57 -26.50
N ASN A 194 -12.80 8.87 -26.52
CA ASN A 194 -13.67 9.85 -27.13
C ASN A 194 -13.02 10.39 -28.43
N ALA A 195 -12.93 9.50 -29.43
CA ALA A 195 -12.42 9.86 -30.75
C ALA A 195 -13.54 10.45 -31.63
N PRO A 196 -13.22 11.29 -32.65
CA PRO A 196 -14.19 11.78 -33.61
C PRO A 196 -14.93 10.64 -34.35
N SER A 197 -16.12 10.91 -34.84
CA SER A 197 -16.92 9.90 -35.54
C SER A 197 -16.18 9.30 -36.74
N GLY A 198 -16.20 7.96 -36.83
CA GLY A 198 -15.53 7.19 -37.88
C GLY A 198 -14.05 6.83 -37.57
N TRP A 199 -13.50 7.35 -36.49
CA TRP A 199 -12.15 6.96 -36.05
C TRP A 199 -12.19 5.66 -35.27
N GLY A 200 -11.25 4.76 -35.57
CA GLY A 200 -11.05 3.52 -34.81
C GLY A 200 -9.98 3.72 -33.71
N VAL A 201 -10.32 3.33 -32.48
CA VAL A 201 -9.34 3.30 -31.36
C VAL A 201 -9.35 1.93 -30.73
N SER A 202 -8.16 1.40 -30.45
CA SER A 202 -8.03 0.11 -29.77
C SER A 202 -6.82 0.10 -28.82
N PHE A 203 -6.96 -0.66 -27.75
CA PHE A 203 -5.94 -0.79 -26.69
C PHE A 203 -5.36 -2.20 -26.72
N THR A 204 -4.03 -2.31 -26.72
CA THR A 204 -3.30 -3.58 -26.72
C THR A 204 -2.23 -3.54 -25.64
N PRO A 205 -2.25 -4.42 -24.62
CA PRO A 205 -1.20 -4.45 -23.60
C PRO A 205 0.18 -4.73 -24.23
N THR A 206 1.22 -4.14 -23.67
CA THR A 206 2.59 -4.32 -24.17
C THR A 206 3.00 -5.79 -24.04
N GLY A 207 3.51 -6.34 -25.17
CA GLY A 207 3.89 -7.75 -25.26
C GLY A 207 2.76 -8.70 -25.65
N GLU A 208 1.52 -8.19 -25.77
CA GLU A 208 0.35 -8.96 -26.20
C GLU A 208 -0.05 -8.58 -27.63
N THR A 209 -0.91 -9.40 -28.24
CA THR A 209 -1.49 -9.12 -29.55
C THR A 209 -3.00 -8.91 -29.48
N ALA A 210 -3.61 -9.29 -28.36
CA ALA A 210 -5.04 -9.17 -28.15
C ALA A 210 -5.43 -7.72 -27.81
N LYS A 211 -6.49 -7.23 -28.45
CA LYS A 211 -7.12 -5.97 -28.09
C LYS A 211 -8.02 -6.17 -26.88
N VAL A 212 -7.90 -5.28 -25.89
CA VAL A 212 -8.66 -5.37 -24.64
C VAL A 212 -9.53 -4.15 -24.43
N ALA A 213 -10.66 -4.34 -23.74
CA ALA A 213 -11.55 -3.28 -23.28
C ALA A 213 -11.42 -3.00 -21.78
N ALA A 214 -10.68 -3.86 -21.08
CA ALA A 214 -10.35 -3.68 -19.66
C ALA A 214 -8.95 -4.24 -19.36
N LEU A 215 -8.32 -3.69 -18.33
CA LEU A 215 -6.99 -4.06 -17.90
C LEU A 215 -6.93 -4.07 -16.37
N GLU A 216 -6.46 -5.18 -15.80
CA GLU A 216 -6.23 -5.30 -14.37
C GLU A 216 -4.81 -4.84 -14.03
N VAL A 217 -4.67 -3.95 -13.04
CA VAL A 217 -3.38 -3.42 -12.57
C VAL A 217 -3.29 -3.60 -11.06
N GLU A 218 -2.29 -4.35 -10.61
CA GLU A 218 -2.03 -4.57 -9.19
C GLU A 218 -1.72 -3.25 -8.48
N SER A 219 -1.93 -3.23 -7.15
CA SER A 219 -1.54 -2.10 -6.31
C SER A 219 -0.05 -1.77 -6.48
N GLY A 220 0.27 -0.48 -6.61
CA GLY A 220 1.63 0.01 -6.81
C GLY A 220 2.29 -0.38 -8.14
N ALA A 221 1.55 -1.04 -9.05
CA ALA A 221 2.07 -1.52 -10.32
C ALA A 221 1.76 -0.58 -11.49
N SER A 222 2.48 -0.79 -12.59
CA SER A 222 2.24 -0.13 -13.87
C SER A 222 2.08 -1.15 -14.99
N LYS A 223 1.22 -0.83 -15.96
CA LYS A 223 1.04 -1.60 -17.19
C LYS A 223 1.19 -0.71 -18.40
N GLY A 224 2.10 -1.09 -19.29
CA GLY A 224 2.26 -0.47 -20.61
C GLY A 224 1.20 -0.98 -21.57
N MET A 225 0.72 -0.11 -22.47
CA MET A 225 -0.15 -0.50 -23.57
C MET A 225 0.09 0.37 -24.80
N THR A 226 -0.26 -0.18 -25.96
CA THR A 226 -0.31 0.54 -27.22
C THR A 226 -1.74 0.96 -27.50
N VAL A 227 -1.97 2.25 -27.69
CA VAL A 227 -3.21 2.80 -28.20
C VAL A 227 -3.06 2.99 -29.71
N SER A 228 -3.76 2.16 -30.48
CA SER A 228 -3.77 2.26 -31.94
C SER A 228 -4.97 3.11 -32.38
N VAL A 229 -4.67 4.14 -33.20
CA VAL A 229 -5.66 5.07 -33.71
C VAL A 229 -5.67 4.98 -35.24
N THR A 230 -6.84 4.69 -35.80
CA THR A 230 -7.06 4.54 -37.23
C THR A 230 -8.04 5.63 -37.70
N PRO A 231 -7.60 6.64 -38.41
CA PRO A 231 -8.49 7.63 -39.04
C PRO A 231 -9.38 6.99 -40.12
N PRO A 232 -10.54 7.57 -40.44
CA PRO A 232 -11.36 7.11 -41.56
C PRO A 232 -10.66 7.47 -42.89
N GLU A 233 -11.03 6.75 -43.97
CA GLU A 233 -10.55 7.10 -45.31
C GLU A 233 -11.00 8.52 -45.70
N GLY A 234 -10.07 9.29 -46.27
CA GLY A 234 -10.37 10.65 -46.76
C GLY A 234 -10.55 11.70 -45.63
N VAL A 235 -10.05 11.44 -44.43
CA VAL A 235 -10.00 12.42 -43.36
C VAL A 235 -9.30 13.69 -43.84
N ALA A 236 -9.81 14.88 -43.53
CA ALA A 236 -9.20 16.16 -43.92
C ALA A 236 -7.88 16.41 -43.16
N ALA A 237 -6.97 17.19 -43.77
CA ALA A 237 -5.81 17.70 -43.07
C ALA A 237 -6.25 18.56 -41.88
N GLY A 238 -5.57 18.40 -40.72
CA GLY A 238 -5.93 19.11 -39.49
C GLY A 238 -5.43 18.43 -38.25
N GLU A 239 -5.72 19.00 -37.09
CA GLU A 239 -5.39 18.46 -35.76
C GLU A 239 -6.62 17.78 -35.15
N TYR A 240 -6.43 16.61 -34.58
CA TYR A 240 -7.49 15.80 -33.98
C TYR A 240 -7.06 15.35 -32.59
N ASP A 241 -7.82 15.78 -31.58
CA ASP A 241 -7.60 15.39 -30.20
C ASP A 241 -8.43 14.13 -29.89
N ILE A 242 -7.78 13.14 -29.26
CA ILE A 242 -8.37 11.87 -28.86
C ILE A 242 -8.14 11.71 -27.38
N SER A 243 -9.22 11.82 -26.60
CA SER A 243 -9.17 11.54 -25.17
C SER A 243 -9.35 10.04 -24.95
N CYS A 244 -8.45 9.43 -24.21
CA CYS A 244 -8.54 8.04 -23.76
C CYS A 244 -8.73 8.03 -22.24
N SER A 245 -9.65 7.20 -21.76
CA SER A 245 -10.01 7.10 -20.35
C SER A 245 -9.83 5.68 -19.86
N ALA A 246 -9.30 5.54 -18.65
CA ALA A 246 -9.23 4.32 -17.88
C ALA A 246 -10.04 4.52 -16.59
N VAL A 247 -11.16 3.78 -16.47
CA VAL A 247 -12.14 3.96 -15.39
C VAL A 247 -12.17 2.71 -14.52
N SER A 248 -11.92 2.86 -13.22
CA SER A 248 -12.10 1.83 -12.21
C SER A 248 -13.26 2.17 -11.26
N ALA A 249 -13.47 1.34 -10.24
CA ALA A 249 -14.46 1.61 -9.20
C ALA A 249 -14.08 2.83 -8.32
N GLU A 250 -12.79 3.16 -8.22
CA GLU A 250 -12.26 4.16 -7.29
C GLU A 250 -11.82 5.45 -7.99
N GLU A 251 -11.38 5.37 -9.27
CA GLU A 251 -10.86 6.55 -9.97
C GLU A 251 -11.12 6.52 -11.47
N THR A 252 -11.05 7.70 -12.08
CA THR A 252 -11.01 7.90 -13.52
C THR A 252 -9.72 8.59 -13.90
N LEU A 253 -8.98 8.00 -14.82
CA LEU A 253 -7.69 8.47 -15.31
C LEU A 253 -7.77 8.74 -16.80
N ASP A 254 -7.37 9.92 -17.23
CA ASP A 254 -7.48 10.35 -18.62
C ASP A 254 -6.11 10.68 -19.20
N THR A 255 -5.94 10.41 -20.50
CA THR A 255 -4.81 10.88 -21.30
C THR A 255 -5.31 11.47 -22.62
N SER A 256 -4.68 12.54 -23.09
CA SER A 256 -4.99 13.15 -24.37
C SER A 256 -3.91 12.83 -25.38
N LEU A 257 -4.34 12.31 -26.53
CA LEU A 257 -3.48 12.02 -27.67
C LEU A 257 -3.88 12.95 -28.82
N LYS A 258 -2.88 13.42 -29.57
CA LYS A 258 -3.09 14.31 -30.71
C LYS A 258 -2.57 13.68 -32.01
N VAL A 259 -3.41 13.62 -33.02
CA VAL A 259 -3.07 13.23 -34.38
C VAL A 259 -3.11 14.45 -35.29
N VAL A 260 -2.04 14.69 -36.03
CA VAL A 260 -1.95 15.75 -37.05
C VAL A 260 -1.93 15.09 -38.42
N ILE A 261 -2.95 15.37 -39.23
CA ILE A 261 -3.05 14.90 -40.62
C ILE A 261 -2.55 16.00 -41.57
N THR A 262 -1.58 15.65 -42.41
CA THR A 262 -0.93 16.57 -43.39
C THR A 262 -1.17 16.14 -44.83
#